data_7f1ac6d300b1756646b14a77f082b0e4
#
_entry.id   7f1ac6d300b1756646b14a77f082b0e4
#
_cell.length_a   1.000
_cell.length_b   1.000
_cell.length_c   1.000
_cell.angle_alpha   90.00
_cell.angle_beta   90.00
_cell.angle_gamma   90.00
#
_symmetry.space_group_name_H-M   'P 1'
#
loop_
_entity.id
_entity.type
_entity.pdbx_description
1 polymer ?
#
loop_
_entity_poly.entity_id
_entity_poly.type
_entity_poly.pdbx_seq_one_letter_code
_entity_poly.pdbx_strand_id
1 'polypeptide(L)'
;MYLVYIIQSDNLSYIGMTNDFLKRWKQHNKILKGGAKYTTKYDRSWTPLCIIDGFQTKSEAMQCEWKLKRKKGYYNRLKGLSYILKNNKQWTSKSPLIESQDLTVYVVDEYKSLFTTPTKELVWF
;
A
#
# COMPACT_ATOMS: atom_id res chain seq x y z
N MET A 1 9.78 3.47 -11.39
CA MET A 1 9.77 3.29 -9.93
C MET A 1 8.63 2.36 -9.53
N TYR A 2 8.70 1.86 -8.32
CA TYR A 2 7.69 0.95 -7.78
C TYR A 2 6.92 1.60 -6.65
N LEU A 3 5.72 1.11 -6.41
CA LEU A 3 4.87 1.54 -5.30
C LEU A 3 4.28 0.33 -4.57
N VAL A 4 3.90 0.56 -3.33
CA VAL A 4 3.13 -0.38 -2.52
C VAL A 4 1.75 0.23 -2.29
N TYR A 5 0.72 -0.58 -2.42
CA TYR A 5 -0.66 -0.12 -2.30
C TYR A 5 -1.45 -0.98 -1.32
N ILE A 6 -2.44 -0.36 -0.70
CA ILE A 6 -3.43 -1.04 0.12
C ILE A 6 -4.79 -0.76 -0.50
N ILE A 7 -5.51 -1.82 -0.86
CA ILE A 7 -6.87 -1.74 -1.40
C ILE A 7 -7.83 -2.43 -0.46
N GLN A 8 -9.09 -2.01 -0.48
CA GLN A 8 -10.13 -2.47 0.43
C GLN A 8 -11.38 -2.91 -0.32
N SER A 9 -12.03 -3.96 0.18
CA SER A 9 -13.38 -4.36 -0.20
C SER A 9 -14.11 -4.78 1.08
N ASP A 10 -15.11 -4.00 1.49
CA ASP A 10 -15.77 -4.15 2.79
C ASP A 10 -14.75 -4.14 3.93
N ASN A 11 -14.70 -5.20 4.74
CA ASN A 11 -13.73 -5.32 5.84
C ASN A 11 -12.45 -6.06 5.44
N LEU A 12 -12.31 -6.42 4.18
CA LEU A 12 -11.12 -7.08 3.66
C LEU A 12 -10.13 -6.07 3.10
N SER A 13 -8.85 -6.41 3.14
CA SER A 13 -7.82 -5.60 2.52
C SER A 13 -6.77 -6.47 1.86
N TYR A 14 -6.11 -5.90 0.85
CA TYR A 14 -5.02 -6.54 0.15
C TYR A 14 -3.88 -5.54 -0.01
N ILE A 15 -2.67 -6.01 0.22
CA ILE A 15 -1.44 -5.23 0.00
C ILE A 15 -0.70 -5.86 -1.17
N GLY A 16 -0.24 -5.01 -2.09
CA GLY A 16 0.58 -5.46 -3.20
C GLY A 16 1.58 -4.38 -3.58
N MET A 17 2.42 -4.71 -4.54
CA MET A 17 3.34 -3.76 -5.15
C MET A 17 3.23 -3.83 -6.67
N THR A 18 3.51 -2.71 -7.32
CA THR A 18 3.46 -2.63 -8.78
C THR A 18 4.26 -1.43 -9.26
N ASN A 19 4.54 -1.37 -10.54
CA ASN A 19 5.05 -0.18 -11.21
C ASN A 19 3.97 0.53 -12.05
N ASP A 20 2.74 0.01 -12.03
CA ASP A 20 1.60 0.59 -12.77
C ASP A 20 0.32 0.30 -11.98
N PHE A 21 -0.07 1.25 -11.12
CA PHE A 21 -1.20 1.03 -10.21
C PHE A 21 -2.52 0.92 -10.95
N LEU A 22 -2.77 1.75 -11.96
CA LEU A 22 -4.05 1.72 -12.68
C LEU A 22 -4.30 0.37 -13.32
N LYS A 23 -3.28 -0.18 -13.99
CA LYS A 23 -3.35 -1.51 -14.60
C LYS A 23 -3.61 -2.58 -13.54
N ARG A 24 -2.87 -2.54 -12.44
CA ARG A 24 -2.99 -3.54 -11.37
C ARG A 24 -4.35 -3.48 -10.68
N TRP A 25 -4.87 -2.28 -10.44
CA TRP A 25 -6.21 -2.09 -9.89
C TRP A 25 -7.29 -2.69 -10.80
N LYS A 26 -7.16 -2.47 -12.12
CA LYS A 26 -8.08 -3.07 -13.09
C LYS A 26 -8.03 -4.59 -13.07
N GLN A 27 -6.85 -5.17 -12.87
CA GLN A 27 -6.71 -6.63 -12.73
C GLN A 27 -7.41 -7.14 -11.46
N HIS A 28 -7.25 -6.46 -10.34
CA HIS A 28 -7.92 -6.86 -9.09
C HIS A 28 -9.44 -6.78 -9.19
N ASN A 29 -9.95 -5.83 -9.95
CA ASN A 29 -11.40 -5.64 -10.16
C ASN A 29 -11.93 -6.41 -11.38
N LYS A 30 -11.13 -7.30 -11.95
CA LYS A 30 -11.48 -8.14 -13.10
C LYS A 30 -11.78 -7.37 -14.39
N ILE A 31 -11.43 -6.10 -14.47
CA ILE A 31 -11.52 -5.31 -15.70
C ILE A 31 -10.48 -5.81 -16.70
N LEU A 32 -9.32 -6.21 -16.19
CA LEU A 32 -8.26 -6.88 -16.95
C LEU A 32 -7.95 -8.22 -16.30
N LYS A 33 -7.45 -9.18 -17.10
CA LYS A 33 -6.98 -10.48 -16.58
C LYS A 33 -5.69 -10.31 -15.79
N GLY A 34 -5.44 -11.22 -14.85
CA GLY A 34 -4.16 -11.32 -14.14
C GLY A 34 -4.16 -10.83 -12.71
N GLY A 35 -5.33 -10.62 -12.12
CA GLY A 35 -5.42 -10.27 -10.70
C GLY A 35 -5.00 -11.42 -9.79
N ALA A 36 -4.62 -11.10 -8.54
CA ALA A 36 -4.28 -12.11 -7.54
C ALA A 36 -5.50 -12.99 -7.23
N LYS A 37 -5.26 -14.25 -6.91
CA LYS A 37 -6.35 -15.18 -6.54
C LYS A 37 -7.20 -14.63 -5.39
N TYR A 38 -6.57 -14.05 -4.40
CA TYR A 38 -7.28 -13.49 -3.24
C TYR A 38 -8.28 -12.39 -3.65
N THR A 39 -7.90 -11.50 -4.55
CA THR A 39 -8.75 -10.38 -4.97
C THR A 39 -9.78 -10.76 -6.01
N THR A 40 -9.52 -11.79 -6.82
CA THR A 40 -10.43 -12.22 -7.89
C THR A 40 -11.27 -13.43 -7.54
N LYS A 41 -11.04 -14.06 -6.39
CA LYS A 41 -11.73 -15.27 -5.94
C LYS A 41 -13.24 -15.08 -5.81
N TYR A 42 -13.66 -13.91 -5.33
CA TYR A 42 -15.05 -13.54 -5.17
C TYR A 42 -15.38 -12.34 -6.05
N ASP A 43 -16.65 -12.15 -6.35
CA ASP A 43 -17.11 -10.99 -7.11
C ASP A 43 -17.17 -9.75 -6.20
N ARG A 44 -16.05 -9.09 -6.04
CA ARG A 44 -15.86 -7.95 -5.15
C ARG A 44 -15.31 -6.76 -5.90
N SER A 45 -15.68 -5.56 -5.44
CA SER A 45 -15.10 -4.30 -5.91
C SER A 45 -14.04 -3.85 -4.91
N TRP A 46 -12.86 -3.50 -5.40
CA TRP A 46 -11.72 -3.04 -4.61
C TRP A 46 -11.49 -1.56 -4.82
N THR A 47 -11.32 -0.82 -3.74
CA THR A 47 -11.01 0.61 -3.78
C THR A 47 -9.68 0.89 -3.11
N PRO A 48 -8.88 1.86 -3.63
CA PRO A 48 -7.61 2.21 -3.01
C PRO A 48 -7.82 2.92 -1.67
N LEU A 49 -7.00 2.59 -0.68
CA LEU A 49 -6.93 3.28 0.59
C LEU A 49 -5.65 4.10 0.74
N CYS A 50 -4.52 3.52 0.31
CA CYS A 50 -3.21 4.10 0.55
C CYS A 50 -2.24 3.65 -0.52
N ILE A 51 -1.36 4.56 -0.94
CA ILE A 51 -0.27 4.26 -1.87
C ILE A 51 1.01 4.86 -1.30
N ILE A 52 2.07 4.06 -1.27
CA ILE A 52 3.41 4.50 -0.90
C ILE A 52 4.23 4.43 -2.19
N ASP A 53 4.56 5.60 -2.73
CA ASP A 53 5.22 5.72 -4.03
C ASP A 53 6.66 6.19 -3.90
N GLY A 54 7.51 5.76 -4.83
CA GLY A 54 8.88 6.25 -4.92
C GLY A 54 9.97 5.22 -4.67
N PHE A 55 9.63 3.92 -4.56
CA PHE A 55 10.67 2.90 -4.40
C PHE A 55 11.48 2.75 -5.67
N GLN A 56 12.79 2.86 -5.54
CA GLN A 56 13.72 2.81 -6.68
C GLN A 56 13.83 1.41 -7.28
N THR A 57 13.70 0.37 -6.46
CA THR A 57 13.84 -1.00 -6.89
C THR A 57 12.65 -1.85 -6.45
N LYS A 58 12.42 -2.93 -7.17
CA LYS A 58 11.41 -3.93 -6.81
C LYS A 58 11.67 -4.51 -5.41
N SER A 59 12.93 -4.76 -5.09
CA SER A 59 13.33 -5.30 -3.79
C SER A 59 12.93 -4.38 -2.64
N GLU A 60 13.15 -3.07 -2.78
CA GLU A 60 12.77 -2.10 -1.76
C GLU A 60 11.25 -2.07 -1.55
N ALA A 61 10.48 -2.11 -2.63
CA ALA A 61 9.03 -2.17 -2.54
C ALA A 61 8.57 -3.47 -1.88
N MET A 62 9.18 -4.60 -2.21
CA MET A 62 8.86 -5.89 -1.60
C MET A 62 9.14 -5.90 -0.09
N GLN A 63 10.18 -5.23 0.36
CA GLN A 63 10.50 -5.12 1.79
C GLN A 63 9.41 -4.35 2.55
N CYS A 64 8.92 -3.27 1.98
CA CYS A 64 7.79 -2.52 2.53
C CYS A 64 6.52 -3.38 2.55
N GLU A 65 6.19 -4.02 1.45
CA GLU A 65 5.04 -4.90 1.33
C GLU A 65 5.08 -6.01 2.39
N TRP A 66 6.21 -6.67 2.53
CA TRP A 66 6.40 -7.73 3.51
C TRP A 66 6.14 -7.23 4.94
N LYS A 67 6.66 -6.06 5.26
CA LYS A 67 6.48 -5.48 6.60
C LYS A 67 5.02 -5.18 6.90
N LEU A 68 4.31 -4.59 5.95
CA LEU A 68 2.91 -4.21 6.15
C LEU A 68 1.98 -5.41 6.21
N LYS A 69 2.30 -6.50 5.51
CA LYS A 69 1.48 -7.72 5.53
C LYS A 69 1.45 -8.42 6.89
N ARG A 70 2.35 -8.09 7.79
CA ARG A 70 2.38 -8.67 9.14
C ARG A 70 1.18 -8.23 9.99
N LYS A 71 0.55 -7.13 9.65
CA LYS A 71 -0.70 -6.69 10.29
C LYS A 71 -1.90 -7.18 9.48
N LYS A 72 -2.98 -7.53 10.16
CA LYS A 72 -4.21 -7.96 9.51
C LYS A 72 -5.29 -6.89 9.62
N GLY A 73 -6.07 -6.75 8.55
CA GLY A 73 -7.14 -5.77 8.47
C GLY A 73 -6.64 -4.39 8.05
N TYR A 74 -7.46 -3.68 7.29
CA TYR A 74 -7.05 -2.41 6.69
C TYR A 74 -6.70 -1.35 7.75
N TYR A 75 -7.46 -1.29 8.82
CA TYR A 75 -7.24 -0.29 9.88
C TYR A 75 -5.89 -0.52 10.58
N ASN A 76 -5.60 -1.76 10.95
CA ASN A 76 -4.34 -2.11 11.59
C ASN A 76 -3.15 -1.93 10.66
N ARG A 77 -3.33 -2.15 9.37
CA ARG A 77 -2.29 -1.93 8.36
C ARG A 77 -1.97 -0.44 8.22
N LEU A 78 -2.99 0.41 8.19
CA LEU A 78 -2.80 1.87 8.14
C LEU A 78 -2.16 2.40 9.43
N LYS A 79 -2.61 1.95 10.60
CA LYS A 79 -2.01 2.31 11.89
C LYS A 79 -0.56 1.83 11.98
N GLY A 80 -0.31 0.60 11.52
CA GLY A 80 1.04 0.03 11.49
C GLY A 80 1.97 0.83 10.59
N LEU A 81 1.49 1.22 9.42
CA LEU A 81 2.25 2.08 8.50
C LEU A 81 2.58 3.43 9.16
N SER A 82 1.59 4.07 9.77
CA SER A 82 1.80 5.34 10.47
C SER A 82 2.86 5.21 11.56
N TYR A 83 2.79 4.14 12.35
CA TYR A 83 3.78 3.87 13.39
C TYR A 83 5.20 3.70 12.82
N ILE A 84 5.33 2.91 11.75
CA ILE A 84 6.63 2.65 11.11
C ILE A 84 7.24 3.94 10.56
N LEU A 85 6.45 4.75 9.87
CA LEU A 85 6.91 6.02 9.29
C LEU A 85 7.41 6.99 10.37
N LYS A 86 6.83 6.95 11.55
CA LYS A 86 7.21 7.83 12.66
C LYS A 86 8.38 7.28 13.46
N ASN A 87 8.44 5.97 13.70
CA ASN A 87 9.31 5.39 14.72
C ASN A 87 10.41 4.48 14.19
N ASN A 88 10.24 3.89 13.01
CA ASN A 88 11.20 2.94 12.45
C ASN A 88 12.14 3.62 11.47
N LYS A 89 13.39 3.17 11.45
CA LYS A 89 14.39 3.65 10.47
C LYS A 89 14.32 2.89 9.17
N GLN A 90 13.87 1.64 9.19
CA GLN A 90 13.89 0.71 8.06
C GLN A 90 12.62 -0.13 8.05
N TRP A 91 12.23 -0.60 6.87
CA TRP A 91 11.14 -1.59 6.74
C TRP A 91 11.58 -2.95 7.30
N THR A 92 12.79 -3.35 6.94
CA THR A 92 13.43 -4.59 7.41
C THR A 92 14.89 -4.30 7.73
N SER A 93 15.58 -5.23 8.40
CA SER A 93 17.00 -5.08 8.71
C SER A 93 17.89 -5.00 7.47
N LYS A 94 17.37 -5.44 6.30
CA LYS A 94 18.12 -5.44 5.03
C LYS A 94 17.73 -4.30 4.09
N SER A 95 16.74 -3.51 4.46
CA SER A 95 16.29 -2.40 3.60
C SER A 95 17.09 -1.13 3.86
N PRO A 96 17.17 -0.22 2.87
CA PRO A 96 17.74 1.10 3.10
C PRO A 96 16.92 1.87 4.12
N LEU A 97 17.48 2.95 4.64
CA LEU A 97 16.76 3.85 5.53
C LEU A 97 15.52 4.40 4.82
N ILE A 98 14.38 4.40 5.49
CA ILE A 98 13.12 4.93 4.93
C ILE A 98 13.33 6.38 4.50
N GLU A 99 14.00 7.17 5.33
CA GLU A 99 14.31 8.57 5.04
C GLU A 99 15.06 8.75 3.73
N SER A 100 15.95 7.83 3.38
CA SER A 100 16.75 7.91 2.16
C SER A 100 15.99 7.47 0.90
N GLN A 101 14.81 6.88 1.03
CA GLN A 101 14.07 6.34 -0.10
C GLN A 101 13.20 7.38 -0.83
N ASP A 102 13.07 8.58 -0.27
CA ASP A 102 12.31 9.67 -0.88
C ASP A 102 10.88 9.25 -1.27
N LEU A 103 10.16 8.72 -0.29
CA LEU A 103 8.82 8.19 -0.50
C LEU A 103 7.74 9.24 -0.33
N THR A 104 6.67 9.12 -1.10
CA THR A 104 5.44 9.90 -0.93
C THR A 104 4.32 8.97 -0.52
N VAL A 105 3.61 9.32 0.54
CA VAL A 105 2.49 8.53 1.05
C VAL A 105 1.19 9.24 0.68
N TYR A 106 0.34 8.55 -0.07
CA TYR A 106 -1.01 8.98 -0.41
C TYR A 106 -2.00 8.17 0.43
N VAL A 107 -2.93 8.84 1.07
CA VAL A 107 -3.97 8.19 1.86
C VAL A 107 -5.30 8.89 1.63
N VAL A 108 -6.40 8.12 1.62
CA VAL A 108 -7.73 8.68 1.48
C VAL A 108 -8.06 9.58 2.67
N ASP A 109 -8.83 10.63 2.44
CA ASP A 109 -9.14 11.65 3.45
C ASP A 109 -9.71 11.07 4.74
N GLU A 110 -10.51 10.01 4.61
CA GLU A 110 -11.15 9.32 5.75
C GLU A 110 -10.14 8.86 6.81
N TYR A 111 -8.93 8.47 6.40
CA TYR A 111 -7.93 7.90 7.31
C TYR A 111 -6.67 8.75 7.47
N LYS A 112 -6.64 9.96 6.91
CA LYS A 112 -5.45 10.80 7.01
C LYS A 112 -5.09 11.15 8.45
N SER A 113 -6.08 11.24 9.34
CA SER A 113 -5.85 11.57 10.75
C SER A 113 -5.06 10.50 11.52
N LEU A 114 -4.94 9.29 10.96
CA LEU A 114 -4.09 8.25 11.55
C LEU A 114 -2.60 8.55 11.39
N PHE A 115 -2.25 9.47 10.50
CA PHE A 115 -0.85 9.76 10.17
C PHE A 115 -0.39 11.06 10.82
N THR A 116 0.78 11.02 11.45
CA THR A 116 1.43 12.20 12.03
C THR A 116 2.59 12.68 11.18
N THR A 117 2.98 11.91 10.17
CA THR A 117 3.96 12.29 9.16
C THR A 117 3.26 12.88 7.94
N PRO A 118 3.97 13.65 7.09
CA PRO A 118 3.34 14.25 5.90
C PRO A 118 2.73 13.20 4.97
N THR A 119 1.50 13.47 4.52
CA THR A 119 0.81 12.65 3.53
C THR A 119 0.14 13.54 2.49
N LYS A 120 -0.15 12.96 1.33
CA LYS A 120 -0.97 13.59 0.29
C LYS A 120 -2.31 12.89 0.21
N GLU A 121 -3.33 13.61 -0.21
CA GLU A 121 -4.66 13.03 -0.37
C GLU A 121 -4.69 12.10 -1.58
N LEU A 122 -5.22 10.89 -1.37
CA LEU A 122 -5.49 9.94 -2.43
C LEU A 122 -6.94 10.14 -2.88
N VAL A 123 -7.10 10.68 -4.08
CA VAL A 123 -8.41 10.89 -4.68
C VAL A 123 -8.61 9.81 -5.75
N TRP A 124 -9.71 9.07 -5.64
CA TRP A 124 -10.01 7.97 -6.55
C TRP A 124 -11.48 7.99 -6.93
N PHE A 125 -11.75 7.88 -8.22
CA PHE A 125 -13.09 7.89 -8.79
C PHE A 125 -13.45 6.57 -9.44
#